data_eaad9ad44fe77d90779f7dbd5cca115e
#
_entry.id   eaad9ad44fe77d90779f7dbd5cca115e
#
_cell.length_a   1.000
_cell.length_b   1.000
_cell.length_c   1.000
_cell.angle_alpha   90.00
_cell.angle_beta   90.00
_cell.angle_gamma   90.00
#
_symmetry.space_group_name_H-M   'P 1'
#
loop_
_entity.id
_entity.type
_entity.pdbx_description
1 polymer ?
#
loop_
_entity_poly.entity_id
_entity_poly.type
_entity_poly.pdbx_seq_one_letter_code
_entity_poly.pdbx_strand_id
1 'polypeptide(L)'
;MKRTMIYLLLLPLLAIYGCKGTTEQSSEANVFTPGELWPDNQGVHINAHGGGILVQGDTYYWFGEHKTEGKAGNRAQVGVHCYSSKNLYDWKDEGVALTVSDDEDSPITKGCILERPKVIYNAKTKKYVMWFHLEPKGAGYSGAQSGVAISDQVAGPYTLLWAARPDAGHWPKNVLPIHQGVVPEEAQKGFSGGAVSAHPDTLNILGRDFAGGQMARDMNLFVDDDGKAYHIYASEENSTLHIAELSDDYTQCTGQYARFFVGRFMEAPALFKHDGKYYLIMSGCTGWAPNAGRSAVASSIWGPWTELENPFKGDDAETSFHSQSTYVLPVPGKPDQFIYMGDRWTPDNAIDGRYIWLPLHLEGDQPVITWKDSWSY
;
A
#
# COMPACT_ATOMS: atom_id res chain seq x y z
N MET A 1 89.09 7.51 -50.27
CA MET A 1 87.73 7.96 -50.46
C MET A 1 86.75 6.73 -50.39
N LYS A 2 86.10 6.52 -49.23
CA LYS A 2 85.14 5.43 -49.01
C LYS A 2 83.72 6.06 -48.97
N ARG A 3 82.84 5.72 -49.90
CA ARG A 3 81.42 6.11 -49.90
C ARG A 3 80.69 5.16 -49.07
N THR A 4 80.05 5.67 -48.00
CA THR A 4 79.14 4.92 -47.18
C THR A 4 77.69 5.10 -47.73
N MET A 5 77.05 3.97 -48.09
CA MET A 5 75.69 3.89 -48.60
C MET A 5 74.74 3.71 -47.43
N ILE A 6 73.85 4.63 -47.16
CA ILE A 6 72.80 4.51 -46.13
C ILE A 6 71.57 3.90 -46.79
N TYR A 7 71.14 2.70 -46.29
CA TYR A 7 69.89 2.08 -46.66
C TYR A 7 68.78 2.61 -45.74
N LEU A 8 67.81 3.29 -46.34
CA LEU A 8 66.59 3.69 -45.67
C LEU A 8 65.62 2.48 -45.64
N LEU A 9 65.34 1.91 -44.49
CA LEU A 9 64.29 0.91 -44.31
C LEU A 9 62.94 1.62 -44.12
N LEU A 10 62.06 1.49 -45.11
CA LEU A 10 60.65 1.84 -45.00
C LEU A 10 59.89 0.71 -44.30
N LEU A 11 59.39 0.94 -43.08
CA LEU A 11 58.43 0.07 -42.41
C LEU A 11 57.00 0.47 -42.85
N PRO A 12 56.16 -0.48 -43.23
CA PRO A 12 54.76 -0.19 -43.53
C PRO A 12 54.00 -0.05 -42.20
N LEU A 13 53.32 1.08 -42.02
CA LEU A 13 52.34 1.28 -40.95
C LEU A 13 51.07 0.45 -41.26
N LEU A 14 50.86 -0.64 -40.54
CA LEU A 14 49.56 -1.35 -40.53
C LEU A 14 48.58 -0.52 -39.67
N ALA A 15 47.63 0.15 -40.31
CA ALA A 15 46.50 0.74 -39.63
C ALA A 15 45.53 -0.37 -39.19
N ILE A 16 45.50 -0.67 -37.89
CA ILE A 16 44.51 -1.56 -37.31
C ILE A 16 43.22 -0.74 -37.17
N TYR A 17 42.27 -0.94 -38.07
CA TYR A 17 40.88 -0.50 -37.88
C TYR A 17 40.25 -1.35 -36.79
N GLY A 18 40.22 -0.84 -35.57
CA GLY A 18 39.42 -1.37 -34.51
C GLY A 18 37.94 -1.14 -34.82
N CYS A 19 37.20 -2.22 -35.19
CA CYS A 19 35.76 -2.22 -35.12
C CYS A 19 35.38 -1.98 -33.66
N LYS A 20 34.87 -0.79 -33.34
CA LYS A 20 34.07 -0.58 -32.16
C LYS A 20 32.77 -1.38 -32.38
N GLY A 21 32.73 -2.58 -31.79
CA GLY A 21 31.49 -3.27 -31.58
C GLY A 21 30.63 -2.39 -30.69
N THR A 22 29.62 -1.76 -31.27
CA THR A 22 28.45 -1.32 -30.53
C THR A 22 27.84 -2.57 -29.97
N THR A 23 28.04 -2.85 -28.69
CA THR A 23 27.16 -3.71 -27.93
C THR A 23 25.78 -3.07 -28.05
N GLU A 24 24.94 -3.62 -28.89
CA GLU A 24 23.49 -3.44 -28.76
C GLU A 24 23.15 -3.91 -27.35
N GLN A 25 22.91 -2.95 -26.46
CA GLN A 25 22.27 -3.20 -25.20
C GLN A 25 20.89 -3.72 -25.58
N SER A 26 20.70 -5.06 -25.50
CA SER A 26 19.38 -5.66 -25.64
C SER A 26 18.49 -4.89 -24.68
N SER A 27 17.51 -4.17 -25.18
CA SER A 27 16.45 -3.64 -24.34
C SER A 27 15.84 -4.86 -23.66
N GLU A 28 16.16 -5.06 -22.38
CA GLU A 28 15.42 -6.02 -21.58
C GLU A 28 13.95 -5.69 -21.77
N ALA A 29 13.17 -6.68 -22.16
CA ALA A 29 11.76 -6.46 -22.40
C ALA A 29 11.13 -5.97 -21.09
N ASN A 30 10.37 -4.87 -21.13
CA ASN A 30 9.62 -4.36 -19.99
C ASN A 30 8.64 -5.44 -19.50
N VAL A 31 9.00 -6.18 -18.48
CA VAL A 31 8.22 -7.28 -17.91
C VAL A 31 8.20 -7.20 -16.38
N PHE A 32 7.09 -7.56 -15.80
CA PHE A 32 7.00 -7.86 -14.37
C PHE A 32 7.41 -9.32 -14.13
N THR A 33 8.18 -9.56 -13.08
CA THR A 33 8.57 -10.89 -12.59
C THR A 33 8.15 -11.00 -11.12
N PRO A 34 6.90 -11.36 -10.84
CA PRO A 34 6.34 -11.36 -9.49
C PRO A 34 7.14 -12.23 -8.52
N GLY A 35 7.51 -11.66 -7.37
CA GLY A 35 8.26 -12.38 -6.34
C GLY A 35 9.78 -12.35 -6.50
N GLU A 36 10.31 -11.84 -7.61
CA GLU A 36 11.74 -11.67 -7.79
C GLU A 36 12.26 -10.37 -7.15
N LEU A 37 13.58 -10.22 -7.07
CA LEU A 37 14.21 -8.96 -6.71
C LEU A 37 13.89 -7.90 -7.76
N TRP A 38 13.49 -6.74 -7.31
CA TRP A 38 13.17 -5.63 -8.20
C TRP A 38 14.10 -4.44 -7.88
N PRO A 39 15.19 -4.28 -8.63
CA PRO A 39 16.14 -3.20 -8.39
C PRO A 39 15.59 -1.85 -8.87
N ASP A 40 15.94 -0.80 -8.15
CA ASP A 40 15.76 0.58 -8.57
C ASP A 40 16.87 1.02 -9.56
N ASN A 41 16.90 2.30 -9.91
CA ASN A 41 17.90 2.88 -10.80
C ASN A 41 19.33 2.90 -10.24
N GLN A 42 19.52 2.52 -8.97
CA GLN A 42 20.82 2.38 -8.31
C GLN A 42 21.24 0.94 -8.15
N GLY A 43 20.39 -0.01 -8.58
CA GLY A 43 20.59 -1.45 -8.42
C GLY A 43 20.25 -1.98 -7.03
N VAL A 44 19.56 -1.18 -6.20
CA VAL A 44 19.11 -1.56 -4.87
C VAL A 44 17.68 -2.09 -4.97
N HIS A 45 17.39 -3.18 -4.25
CA HIS A 45 16.03 -3.72 -4.22
C HIS A 45 15.05 -2.68 -3.64
N ILE A 46 13.94 -2.44 -4.34
CA ILE A 46 12.88 -1.53 -3.91
C ILE A 46 12.39 -1.91 -2.51
N ASN A 47 12.24 -0.91 -1.66
CA ASN A 47 11.83 -1.05 -0.28
C ASN A 47 10.58 -0.17 -0.04
N ALA A 48 9.42 -0.69 -0.47
CA ALA A 48 8.14 0.03 -0.47
C ALA A 48 6.96 -0.88 -0.10
N HIS A 49 7.07 -1.56 1.06
CA HIS A 49 6.04 -2.48 1.54
C HIS A 49 4.72 -1.78 1.84
N GLY A 50 3.62 -2.52 1.77
CA GLY A 50 2.29 -2.03 2.12
C GLY A 50 1.83 -0.84 1.29
N GLY A 51 2.50 -0.57 0.20
CA GLY A 51 2.43 0.69 -0.52
C GLY A 51 1.23 0.89 -1.42
N GLY A 52 1.25 2.02 -2.13
CA GLY A 52 0.29 2.37 -3.16
C GLY A 52 0.89 3.34 -4.17
N ILE A 53 0.19 3.53 -5.27
CA ILE A 53 0.63 4.37 -6.39
C ILE A 53 -0.21 5.64 -6.46
N LEU A 54 0.47 6.78 -6.52
CA LEU A 54 -0.12 8.04 -6.97
C LEU A 54 0.30 8.30 -8.43
N VAL A 55 -0.67 8.57 -9.29
CA VAL A 55 -0.40 8.99 -10.67
C VAL A 55 -0.49 10.51 -10.76
N GLN A 56 0.61 11.14 -11.20
CA GLN A 56 0.67 12.59 -11.38
C GLN A 56 1.17 12.91 -12.80
N GLY A 57 0.26 13.35 -13.66
CA GLY A 57 0.55 13.48 -15.08
C GLY A 57 0.90 12.15 -15.73
N ASP A 58 2.09 12.01 -16.27
CA ASP A 58 2.63 10.80 -16.90
C ASP A 58 3.57 10.01 -15.98
N THR A 59 3.60 10.33 -14.68
CA THR A 59 4.52 9.73 -13.71
C THR A 59 3.76 9.00 -12.63
N TYR A 60 4.22 7.80 -12.35
CA TYR A 60 3.78 6.97 -11.23
C TYR A 60 4.70 7.21 -10.05
N TYR A 61 4.14 7.42 -8.86
CA TYR A 61 4.89 7.54 -7.61
C TYR A 61 4.46 6.42 -6.67
N TRP A 62 5.39 5.55 -6.33
CA TRP A 62 5.17 4.43 -5.41
C TRP A 62 5.63 4.83 -4.01
N PHE A 63 4.71 4.88 -3.08
CA PHE A 63 4.99 5.12 -1.67
C PHE A 63 4.82 3.82 -0.90
N GLY A 64 5.76 3.49 -0.03
CA GLY A 64 5.67 2.31 0.82
C GLY A 64 6.56 2.41 2.05
N GLU A 65 6.39 1.47 2.94
CA GLU A 65 7.15 1.37 4.18
C GLU A 65 8.62 1.06 3.87
N HIS A 66 9.54 1.90 4.35
CA HIS A 66 10.97 1.64 4.25
C HIS A 66 11.43 0.83 5.46
N LYS A 67 11.59 -0.46 5.28
CA LYS A 67 12.09 -1.38 6.31
C LYS A 67 13.61 -1.34 6.41
N THR A 68 14.13 -1.70 7.58
CA THR A 68 15.55 -1.93 7.80
C THR A 68 15.84 -3.42 7.88
N GLU A 69 17.10 -3.81 7.65
CA GLU A 69 17.53 -5.20 7.73
C GLU A 69 17.33 -5.76 9.15
N GLY A 70 17.02 -7.05 9.22
CA GLY A 70 16.95 -7.82 10.46
C GLY A 70 15.54 -8.18 10.92
N LYS A 71 15.46 -8.74 12.12
CA LYS A 71 14.28 -9.40 12.69
C LYS A 71 13.35 -8.49 13.50
N ALA A 72 13.53 -7.17 13.46
CA ALA A 72 12.68 -6.26 14.22
C ALA A 72 11.26 -6.13 13.64
N GLY A 73 10.99 -6.76 12.50
CA GLY A 73 9.68 -6.84 11.86
C GLY A 73 9.14 -5.43 11.55
N ASN A 74 7.88 -5.18 11.89
CA ASN A 74 7.22 -3.91 11.57
C ASN A 74 7.80 -2.68 12.30
N ARG A 75 8.62 -2.86 13.33
CA ARG A 75 9.35 -1.77 14.02
C ARG A 75 10.67 -1.42 13.34
N ALA A 76 11.13 -2.24 12.38
CA ALA A 76 12.37 -2.05 11.66
C ALA A 76 12.13 -1.09 10.48
N GLN A 77 12.00 0.20 10.73
CA GLN A 77 11.71 1.14 9.67
C GLN A 77 12.35 2.51 9.84
N VAL A 78 12.50 3.18 8.70
CA VAL A 78 13.00 4.56 8.57
C VAL A 78 11.84 5.53 8.35
N GLY A 79 10.71 5.06 7.85
CA GLY A 79 9.54 5.85 7.50
C GLY A 79 8.90 5.38 6.20
N VAL A 80 8.51 6.31 5.35
CA VAL A 80 7.93 6.06 4.03
C VAL A 80 8.91 6.44 2.93
N HIS A 81 9.20 5.51 2.03
CA HIS A 81 10.02 5.75 0.84
C HIS A 81 9.15 6.10 -0.36
N CYS A 82 9.73 6.85 -1.29
CA CYS A 82 9.11 7.20 -2.57
C CYS A 82 10.00 6.78 -3.73
N TYR A 83 9.40 6.13 -4.72
CA TYR A 83 10.01 5.85 -6.02
C TYR A 83 9.16 6.45 -7.13
N SER A 84 9.77 6.81 -8.26
CA SER A 84 9.04 7.30 -9.43
C SER A 84 9.32 6.47 -10.68
N SER A 85 8.33 6.34 -11.56
CA SER A 85 8.45 5.63 -12.83
C SER A 85 7.60 6.27 -13.92
N LYS A 86 8.02 6.09 -15.19
CA LYS A 86 7.24 6.44 -16.37
C LYS A 86 6.55 5.23 -17.02
N ASN A 87 6.95 4.02 -16.63
CA ASN A 87 6.54 2.79 -17.30
C ASN A 87 6.21 1.64 -16.34
N LEU A 88 6.22 1.88 -15.03
CA LEU A 88 5.98 0.91 -13.95
C LEU A 88 7.03 -0.22 -13.84
N TYR A 89 8.00 -0.30 -14.74
CA TYR A 89 9.05 -1.33 -14.73
C TYR A 89 10.35 -0.81 -14.14
N ASP A 90 10.76 0.39 -14.57
CA ASP A 90 11.98 1.06 -14.14
C ASP A 90 11.64 2.11 -13.10
N TRP A 91 12.19 1.96 -11.92
CA TRP A 91 11.91 2.85 -10.78
C TRP A 91 13.14 3.67 -10.40
N LYS A 92 12.95 4.98 -10.30
CA LYS A 92 13.94 5.91 -9.77
C LYS A 92 13.70 6.07 -8.28
N ASP A 93 14.75 5.91 -7.47
CA ASP A 93 14.73 6.25 -6.05
C ASP A 93 14.61 7.78 -5.88
N GLU A 94 13.53 8.23 -5.24
CA GLU A 94 13.28 9.64 -4.87
C GLU A 94 13.64 9.92 -3.40
N GLY A 95 13.98 8.89 -2.62
CA GLY A 95 14.36 8.97 -1.22
C GLY A 95 13.22 8.80 -0.22
N VAL A 96 13.52 9.09 1.04
CA VAL A 96 12.56 8.96 2.14
C VAL A 96 11.61 10.16 2.15
N ALA A 97 10.34 9.92 1.84
CA ALA A 97 9.31 10.96 1.76
C ALA A 97 8.84 11.43 3.15
N LEU A 98 8.71 10.50 4.10
CA LEU A 98 8.40 10.80 5.51
C LEU A 98 9.36 10.02 6.39
N THR A 99 10.12 10.70 7.24
CA THR A 99 11.10 10.08 8.15
C THR A 99 10.50 9.95 9.55
N VAL A 100 10.68 8.80 10.20
CA VAL A 100 10.39 8.67 11.64
C VAL A 100 11.29 9.58 12.46
N SER A 101 10.76 10.12 13.55
CA SER A 101 11.42 11.15 14.35
C SER A 101 12.39 10.57 15.37
N ASP A 102 13.46 11.31 15.68
CA ASP A 102 14.31 11.07 16.85
C ASP A 102 13.71 11.67 18.15
N ASP A 103 12.71 12.55 18.03
CA ASP A 103 12.00 13.12 19.17
C ASP A 103 11.08 12.07 19.79
N GLU A 104 11.33 11.74 21.06
CA GLU A 104 10.56 10.74 21.81
C GLU A 104 9.09 11.15 22.03
N ASP A 105 8.78 12.44 21.97
CA ASP A 105 7.41 12.96 22.11
C ASP A 105 6.65 12.93 20.78
N SER A 106 7.31 12.62 19.67
CA SER A 106 6.66 12.50 18.37
C SER A 106 5.81 11.22 18.27
N PRO A 107 4.58 11.29 17.74
CA PRO A 107 3.78 10.08 17.48
C PRO A 107 4.48 9.07 16.58
N ILE A 108 5.34 9.55 15.65
CA ILE A 108 6.13 8.72 14.74
C ILE A 108 7.59 8.61 15.20
N THR A 109 7.83 8.53 16.49
CA THR A 109 9.20 8.32 17.02
C THR A 109 9.75 6.96 16.60
N LYS A 110 11.08 6.85 16.50
CA LYS A 110 11.77 5.57 16.18
C LYS A 110 11.29 4.44 17.08
N GLY A 111 10.90 3.32 16.47
CA GLY A 111 10.31 2.16 17.13
C GLY A 111 8.79 2.17 17.16
N CYS A 112 8.13 3.18 16.57
CA CYS A 112 6.71 3.09 16.19
C CYS A 112 6.54 2.04 15.08
N ILE A 113 5.30 1.65 14.82
CA ILE A 113 4.93 0.86 13.64
C ILE A 113 4.15 1.78 12.72
N LEU A 114 4.65 1.97 11.50
CA LEU A 114 4.01 2.76 10.44
C LEU A 114 3.78 1.84 9.26
N GLU A 115 2.51 1.64 8.89
CA GLU A 115 2.13 0.65 7.88
C GLU A 115 1.15 1.23 6.87
N ARG A 116 1.12 0.61 5.68
CA ARG A 116 0.14 0.87 4.63
C ARG A 116 0.05 2.33 4.16
N PRO A 117 1.17 3.07 3.98
CA PRO A 117 1.08 4.47 3.56
C PRO A 117 0.44 4.59 2.19
N LYS A 118 -0.46 5.56 2.04
CA LYS A 118 -1.10 5.95 0.78
C LYS A 118 -1.05 7.46 0.64
N VAL A 119 -0.86 7.93 -0.58
CA VAL A 119 -0.82 9.36 -0.90
C VAL A 119 -1.88 9.68 -1.93
N ILE A 120 -2.62 10.75 -1.70
CA ILE A 120 -3.57 11.34 -2.64
C ILE A 120 -3.27 12.82 -2.84
N TYR A 121 -3.57 13.33 -4.03
CA TYR A 121 -3.40 14.74 -4.35
C TYR A 121 -4.71 15.51 -4.20
N ASN A 122 -4.69 16.59 -3.44
CA ASN A 122 -5.83 17.49 -3.31
C ASN A 122 -5.71 18.68 -4.26
N ALA A 123 -6.52 18.70 -5.29
CA ALA A 123 -6.47 19.75 -6.32
C ALA A 123 -6.91 21.14 -5.80
N LYS A 124 -7.75 21.21 -4.74
CA LYS A 124 -8.21 22.47 -4.14
C LYS A 124 -7.08 23.15 -3.36
N THR A 125 -6.40 22.40 -2.51
CA THR A 125 -5.32 22.89 -1.65
C THR A 125 -3.94 22.83 -2.31
N LYS A 126 -3.83 22.06 -3.41
CA LYS A 126 -2.58 21.75 -4.11
C LYS A 126 -1.57 21.04 -3.22
N LYS A 127 -2.04 20.26 -2.25
CA LYS A 127 -1.23 19.47 -1.33
C LYS A 127 -1.29 17.99 -1.68
N TYR A 128 -0.20 17.31 -1.42
CA TYR A 128 -0.14 15.86 -1.33
C TYR A 128 -0.42 15.46 0.10
N VAL A 129 -1.39 14.58 0.31
CA VAL A 129 -1.85 14.14 1.63
C VAL A 129 -1.57 12.66 1.77
N MET A 130 -0.76 12.31 2.75
CA MET A 130 -0.40 10.94 3.09
C MET A 130 -1.16 10.50 4.33
N TRP A 131 -1.80 9.33 4.27
CA TRP A 131 -2.36 8.62 5.41
C TRP A 131 -1.65 7.30 5.59
N PHE A 132 -1.56 6.85 6.84
CA PHE A 132 -0.95 5.56 7.20
C PHE A 132 -1.51 5.04 8.51
N HIS A 133 -1.45 3.72 8.70
CA HIS A 133 -1.68 3.08 9.99
C HIS A 133 -0.49 3.37 10.91
N LEU A 134 -0.76 3.74 12.15
CA LEU A 134 0.25 4.03 13.15
C LEU A 134 -0.02 3.30 14.47
N GLU A 135 0.99 2.57 14.94
CA GLU A 135 1.07 2.11 16.32
C GLU A 135 2.17 2.89 17.03
N PRO A 136 1.85 3.68 18.05
CA PRO A 136 2.86 4.40 18.83
C PRO A 136 3.89 3.44 19.44
N LYS A 137 5.11 3.92 19.65
CA LYS A 137 6.18 3.16 20.29
C LYS A 137 5.72 2.53 21.60
N GLY A 138 5.85 1.21 21.70
CA GLY A 138 5.47 0.45 22.90
C GLY A 138 4.01 0.06 23.01
N ALA A 139 3.14 0.56 22.13
CA ALA A 139 1.70 0.22 22.15
C ALA A 139 1.39 -1.18 21.57
N GLY A 140 2.34 -1.79 20.87
CA GLY A 140 2.06 -2.98 20.07
C GLY A 140 1.02 -2.65 18.99
N TYR A 141 -0.05 -3.44 18.91
CA TYR A 141 -1.18 -3.17 18.01
C TYR A 141 -2.44 -2.65 18.73
N SER A 142 -2.27 -2.08 19.93
CA SER A 142 -3.38 -1.51 20.70
C SER A 142 -3.63 -0.03 20.44
N GLY A 143 -2.69 0.69 19.86
CA GLY A 143 -2.84 2.09 19.47
C GLY A 143 -3.87 2.27 18.38
N ALA A 144 -3.69 1.54 17.29
CA ALA A 144 -4.59 1.48 16.14
C ALA A 144 -5.04 2.87 15.66
N GLN A 145 -4.06 3.75 15.41
CA GLN A 145 -4.26 5.13 15.00
C GLN A 145 -4.07 5.29 13.48
N SER A 146 -4.65 6.34 12.94
CA SER A 146 -4.24 6.89 11.65
C SER A 146 -3.24 8.02 11.87
N GLY A 147 -2.18 8.05 11.07
CA GLY A 147 -1.29 9.20 10.94
C GLY A 147 -1.57 9.93 9.64
N VAL A 148 -1.52 11.27 9.67
CA VAL A 148 -1.72 12.11 8.50
C VAL A 148 -0.56 13.08 8.34
N ALA A 149 0.02 13.12 7.15
CA ALA A 149 1.11 14.02 6.81
C ALA A 149 0.85 14.72 5.46
N ILE A 150 1.43 15.90 5.27
CA ILE A 150 1.26 16.69 4.05
C ILE A 150 2.59 17.14 3.47
N SER A 151 2.60 17.37 2.16
CA SER A 151 3.71 18.00 1.45
C SER A 151 3.21 18.91 0.33
N ASP A 152 4.03 19.90 -0.04
CA ASP A 152 3.88 20.69 -1.27
C ASP A 152 4.44 19.97 -2.49
N GLN A 153 5.28 18.97 -2.28
CA GLN A 153 5.97 18.23 -3.32
C GLN A 153 5.60 16.74 -3.25
N VAL A 154 5.41 16.13 -4.42
CA VAL A 154 4.96 14.74 -4.50
C VAL A 154 5.88 13.78 -3.75
N ALA A 155 7.18 13.87 -3.94
CA ALA A 155 8.15 12.99 -3.29
C ALA A 155 8.52 13.41 -1.85
N GLY A 156 7.90 14.48 -1.33
CA GLY A 156 8.18 14.98 0.01
C GLY A 156 9.25 16.10 0.05
N PRO A 157 9.77 16.44 1.24
CA PRO A 157 9.46 15.82 2.52
C PRO A 157 8.03 16.08 3.00
N TYR A 158 7.43 15.07 3.61
CA TYR A 158 6.12 15.19 4.27
C TYR A 158 6.29 15.60 5.71
N THR A 159 5.35 16.40 6.21
CA THR A 159 5.29 16.83 7.61
C THR A 159 4.04 16.23 8.26
N LEU A 160 4.23 15.54 9.38
CA LEU A 160 3.13 15.00 10.17
C LEU A 160 2.23 16.15 10.65
N LEU A 161 0.93 16.02 10.41
CA LEU A 161 -0.08 16.94 10.93
C LEU A 161 -0.63 16.47 12.27
N TRP A 162 -1.02 15.19 12.31
CA TRP A 162 -1.60 14.58 13.51
C TRP A 162 -1.53 13.05 13.44
N ALA A 163 -1.73 12.42 14.60
CA ALA A 163 -1.97 10.99 14.73
C ALA A 163 -3.00 10.75 15.82
N ALA A 164 -4.07 10.02 15.49
CA ALA A 164 -5.15 9.69 16.41
C ALA A 164 -6.03 8.57 15.80
N ARG A 165 -6.94 8.02 16.59
CA ARG A 165 -8.04 7.19 16.09
C ARG A 165 -9.08 8.07 15.40
N PRO A 166 -9.58 7.68 14.20
CA PRO A 166 -10.58 8.46 13.48
C PRO A 166 -11.97 8.36 14.11
N ASP A 167 -12.87 9.21 13.64
CA ASP A 167 -14.32 9.18 13.89
C ASP A 167 -14.75 9.26 15.37
N ALA A 168 -13.93 9.89 16.24
CA ALA A 168 -14.24 10.08 17.66
C ALA A 168 -15.56 10.85 17.85
N GLY A 169 -16.45 10.30 18.68
CA GLY A 169 -17.76 10.90 18.98
C GLY A 169 -18.82 10.74 17.89
N HIS A 170 -18.55 9.91 16.86
CA HIS A 170 -19.48 9.65 15.78
C HIS A 170 -19.89 8.18 15.72
N TRP A 171 -21.16 7.95 15.39
CA TRP A 171 -21.70 6.61 15.12
C TRP A 171 -21.74 6.35 13.60
N PRO A 172 -21.52 5.08 13.18
CA PRO A 172 -21.64 4.74 11.76
C PRO A 172 -23.06 4.99 11.25
N LYS A 173 -23.19 5.43 10.01
CA LYS A 173 -24.49 5.73 9.33
C LYS A 173 -25.43 4.53 9.30
N ASN A 174 -24.90 3.33 9.29
CA ASN A 174 -25.66 2.08 9.19
C ASN A 174 -25.85 1.35 10.53
N VAL A 175 -25.61 2.02 11.65
CA VAL A 175 -25.98 1.53 12.99
C VAL A 175 -27.23 2.26 13.47
N LEU A 176 -28.31 1.49 13.71
CA LEU A 176 -29.57 2.08 14.15
C LEU A 176 -29.43 2.73 15.54
N PRO A 177 -30.13 3.84 15.81
CA PRO A 177 -30.05 4.54 17.11
C PRO A 177 -30.27 3.64 18.33
N ILE A 178 -31.15 2.63 18.22
CA ILE A 178 -31.42 1.68 19.30
C ILE A 178 -30.21 0.80 19.65
N HIS A 179 -29.23 0.70 18.74
CA HIS A 179 -27.98 -0.05 18.93
C HIS A 179 -26.78 0.84 19.26
N GLN A 180 -27.00 2.15 19.36
CA GLN A 180 -25.95 3.12 19.73
C GLN A 180 -25.85 3.19 21.25
N GLY A 181 -24.84 2.55 21.83
CA GLY A 181 -24.62 2.51 23.25
C GLY A 181 -23.15 2.61 23.61
N VAL A 182 -22.80 3.57 24.48
CA VAL A 182 -21.44 3.67 25.03
C VAL A 182 -21.24 2.58 26.08
N VAL A 183 -20.19 1.79 25.91
CA VAL A 183 -19.85 0.71 26.84
C VAL A 183 -19.11 1.30 28.04
N PRO A 184 -19.59 1.10 29.28
CA PRO A 184 -18.89 1.53 30.49
C PRO A 184 -17.48 0.92 30.58
N GLU A 185 -16.52 1.68 31.10
CA GLU A 185 -15.12 1.26 31.22
C GLU A 185 -14.96 -0.11 31.92
N GLU A 186 -15.78 -0.39 32.93
CA GLU A 186 -15.75 -1.66 33.63
C GLU A 186 -16.12 -2.86 32.77
N ALA A 187 -17.02 -2.66 31.78
CA ALA A 187 -17.43 -3.69 30.84
C ALA A 187 -16.40 -3.89 29.72
N GLN A 188 -15.45 -2.96 29.56
CA GLN A 188 -14.40 -3.04 28.52
C GLN A 188 -13.29 -4.03 28.87
N LYS A 189 -13.18 -4.47 30.12
CA LYS A 189 -12.07 -5.33 30.61
C LYS A 189 -11.95 -6.70 29.93
N GLY A 190 -12.92 -7.11 29.11
CA GLY A 190 -12.89 -8.36 28.35
C GLY A 190 -12.50 -8.21 26.87
N PHE A 191 -12.28 -6.98 26.40
CA PHE A 191 -12.08 -6.70 24.96
C PHE A 191 -10.60 -6.42 24.60
N SER A 192 -9.65 -6.83 25.42
CA SER A 192 -8.24 -6.56 25.16
C SER A 192 -7.64 -7.56 24.15
N GLY A 193 -7.22 -7.01 23.04
CA GLY A 193 -6.10 -7.41 22.20
C GLY A 193 -6.05 -8.82 21.63
N GLY A 194 -6.33 -8.97 20.36
CA GLY A 194 -5.72 -9.96 19.48
C GLY A 194 -6.40 -11.33 19.35
N ALA A 195 -7.31 -11.72 20.21
CA ALA A 195 -8.10 -12.93 20.05
C ALA A 195 -9.57 -12.60 20.20
N VAL A 196 -10.10 -11.87 19.23
CA VAL A 196 -11.56 -11.72 19.14
C VAL A 196 -12.13 -13.09 18.84
N SER A 197 -13.06 -13.56 19.71
CA SER A 197 -13.72 -14.83 19.51
C SER A 197 -14.43 -14.88 18.15
N ALA A 198 -14.71 -16.05 17.65
CA ALA A 198 -15.40 -16.26 16.38
C ALA A 198 -16.73 -15.49 16.23
N HIS A 199 -17.24 -14.94 17.32
CA HIS A 199 -18.45 -14.10 17.38
C HIS A 199 -18.20 -12.87 18.26
N PRO A 200 -17.40 -11.90 17.79
CA PRO A 200 -17.15 -10.69 18.57
C PRO A 200 -18.44 -9.90 18.74
N ASP A 201 -18.67 -9.41 19.95
CA ASP A 201 -19.70 -8.39 20.16
C ASP A 201 -19.19 -7.04 19.63
N THR A 202 -19.23 -6.91 18.31
CA THR A 202 -18.67 -5.77 17.59
C THR A 202 -19.39 -4.45 17.92
N LEU A 203 -20.65 -4.50 18.35
CA LEU A 203 -21.36 -3.29 18.81
C LEU A 203 -20.80 -2.79 20.12
N ASN A 204 -20.40 -3.68 21.03
CA ASN A 204 -19.74 -3.28 22.28
C ASN A 204 -18.34 -2.73 22.02
N ILE A 205 -17.58 -3.31 21.08
CA ILE A 205 -16.27 -2.74 20.65
C ILE A 205 -16.48 -1.35 20.06
N LEU A 206 -17.45 -1.17 19.18
CA LEU A 206 -17.80 0.14 18.60
C LEU A 206 -18.15 1.17 19.67
N GLY A 207 -18.96 0.79 20.66
CA GLY A 207 -19.35 1.64 21.78
C GLY A 207 -18.21 1.94 22.76
N ARG A 208 -17.30 0.97 22.96
CA ARG A 208 -16.04 1.18 23.72
C ARG A 208 -15.21 2.32 23.09
N ASP A 209 -15.08 2.30 21.78
CA ASP A 209 -14.19 3.19 21.04
C ASP A 209 -14.87 4.51 20.63
N PHE A 210 -16.16 4.70 20.98
CA PHE A 210 -16.94 5.87 20.57
C PHE A 210 -16.27 7.21 20.94
N ALA A 211 -15.87 7.38 22.20
CA ALA A 211 -15.34 8.65 22.67
C ALA A 211 -13.89 8.90 22.21
N GLY A 212 -13.08 7.86 22.17
CA GLY A 212 -11.65 7.95 21.83
C GLY A 212 -11.33 7.82 20.35
N GLY A 213 -12.32 7.54 19.53
CA GLY A 213 -12.16 7.23 18.10
C GLY A 213 -12.03 5.75 17.82
N GLN A 214 -12.42 5.37 16.62
CA GLN A 214 -12.43 3.98 16.19
C GLN A 214 -11.01 3.49 15.89
N MET A 215 -10.72 2.22 16.19
CA MET A 215 -9.45 1.61 15.79
C MET A 215 -9.28 1.70 14.28
N ALA A 216 -8.08 2.08 13.80
CA ALA A 216 -7.77 2.08 12.38
C ALA A 216 -6.44 1.37 12.16
N ARG A 217 -6.48 0.23 11.46
CA ARG A 217 -5.30 -0.57 11.13
C ARG A 217 -5.12 -0.62 9.62
N ASP A 218 -4.96 -1.79 9.00
CA ASP A 218 -4.77 -1.91 7.55
C ASP A 218 -5.72 -1.02 6.76
N MET A 219 -5.16 -0.19 5.90
CA MET A 219 -5.92 0.89 5.29
C MET A 219 -5.62 1.10 3.82
N ASN A 220 -6.55 1.77 3.14
CA ASN A 220 -6.38 2.34 1.82
C ASN A 220 -7.05 3.72 1.74
N LEU A 221 -6.69 4.47 0.70
CA LEU A 221 -7.38 5.70 0.32
C LEU A 221 -8.00 5.55 -1.06
N PHE A 222 -9.13 6.19 -1.26
CA PHE A 222 -9.79 6.24 -2.56
C PHE A 222 -10.32 7.65 -2.81
N VAL A 223 -10.05 8.20 -3.99
CA VAL A 223 -10.65 9.45 -4.45
C VAL A 223 -11.64 9.11 -5.57
N ASP A 224 -12.89 9.48 -5.37
CA ASP A 224 -13.96 9.22 -6.33
C ASP A 224 -14.02 10.27 -7.43
N ASP A 225 -14.80 10.01 -8.48
CA ASP A 225 -14.95 10.88 -9.67
C ASP A 225 -15.50 12.26 -9.33
N ASP A 226 -16.26 12.39 -8.24
CA ASP A 226 -16.78 13.67 -7.75
C ASP A 226 -15.76 14.48 -6.91
N GLY A 227 -14.57 13.92 -6.70
CA GLY A 227 -13.49 14.52 -5.91
C GLY A 227 -13.63 14.33 -4.41
N LYS A 228 -14.59 13.54 -3.94
CA LYS A 228 -14.62 13.09 -2.55
C LYS A 228 -13.57 12.01 -2.31
N ALA A 229 -12.95 12.06 -1.16
CA ALA A 229 -11.97 11.06 -0.75
C ALA A 229 -12.48 10.24 0.43
N TYR A 230 -12.01 9.02 0.50
CA TYR A 230 -12.43 8.03 1.49
C TYR A 230 -11.21 7.34 2.11
N HIS A 231 -11.30 7.13 3.43
CA HIS A 231 -10.41 6.27 4.19
C HIS A 231 -11.09 4.93 4.43
N ILE A 232 -10.51 3.86 3.95
CA ILE A 232 -10.99 2.48 4.08
C ILE A 232 -10.05 1.77 5.04
N TYR A 233 -10.55 1.23 6.16
CA TYR A 233 -9.67 0.67 7.17
C TYR A 233 -10.31 -0.48 7.95
N ALA A 234 -9.45 -1.41 8.40
CA ALA A 234 -9.84 -2.48 9.33
C ALA A 234 -9.99 -1.90 10.73
N SER A 235 -11.11 -2.19 11.38
CA SER A 235 -11.50 -1.67 12.69
C SER A 235 -12.08 -2.74 13.58
N GLU A 236 -12.54 -2.36 14.79
CA GLU A 236 -13.23 -3.25 15.72
C GLU A 236 -12.42 -4.54 15.98
N GLU A 237 -11.14 -4.41 16.36
CA GLU A 237 -10.17 -5.51 16.52
C GLU A 237 -9.96 -6.31 15.22
N ASN A 238 -9.90 -5.64 14.08
CA ASN A 238 -9.84 -6.21 12.72
C ASN A 238 -11.09 -6.99 12.29
N SER A 239 -12.14 -7.00 13.10
CA SER A 239 -13.33 -7.80 12.80
C SER A 239 -14.22 -7.20 11.70
N THR A 240 -14.10 -5.90 11.45
CA THR A 240 -15.03 -5.12 10.63
C THR A 240 -14.28 -4.11 9.77
N LEU A 241 -14.71 -3.92 8.54
CA LEU A 241 -14.20 -2.88 7.67
C LEU A 241 -14.99 -1.59 7.86
N HIS A 242 -14.31 -0.46 8.02
CA HIS A 242 -14.91 0.86 8.01
C HIS A 242 -14.57 1.59 6.71
N ILE A 243 -15.50 2.41 6.21
CA ILE A 243 -15.29 3.38 5.12
C ILE A 243 -15.75 4.73 5.64
N ALA A 244 -14.82 5.69 5.72
CA ALA A 244 -15.07 7.04 6.22
C ALA A 244 -14.82 8.09 5.13
N GLU A 245 -15.72 9.08 5.01
CA GLU A 245 -15.56 10.22 4.11
C GLU A 245 -14.54 11.19 4.70
N LEU A 246 -13.60 11.66 3.88
CA LEU A 246 -12.61 12.65 4.27
C LEU A 246 -13.12 14.07 4.04
N SER A 247 -12.56 15.02 4.77
CA SER A 247 -12.79 16.46 4.59
C SER A 247 -12.37 16.93 3.19
N ASP A 248 -12.81 18.11 2.82
CA ASP A 248 -12.54 18.72 1.51
C ASP A 248 -11.04 18.90 1.20
N ASP A 249 -10.20 18.99 2.23
CA ASP A 249 -8.74 19.09 2.12
C ASP A 249 -8.05 17.73 2.28
N TYR A 250 -8.80 16.65 2.51
CA TYR A 250 -8.37 15.27 2.71
C TYR A 250 -7.57 15.01 3.99
N THR A 251 -7.55 15.96 4.92
CA THR A 251 -6.70 15.86 6.12
C THR A 251 -7.43 15.35 7.36
N GLN A 252 -8.75 15.21 7.34
CA GLN A 252 -9.58 14.77 8.46
C GLN A 252 -10.68 13.83 8.00
N CYS A 253 -11.20 12.97 8.90
CA CYS A 253 -12.50 12.33 8.69
C CYS A 253 -13.62 13.34 8.99
N THR A 254 -14.71 13.27 8.22
CA THR A 254 -15.88 14.15 8.44
C THR A 254 -16.79 13.67 9.58
N GLY A 255 -16.55 12.48 10.12
CA GLY A 255 -17.46 11.77 11.01
C GLY A 255 -18.57 11.02 10.28
N GLN A 256 -18.62 11.12 8.94
CA GLN A 256 -19.51 10.32 8.10
C GLN A 256 -18.82 9.01 7.72
N TYR A 257 -19.19 7.93 8.37
CA TYR A 257 -18.63 6.60 8.08
C TYR A 257 -19.68 5.50 8.15
N ALA A 258 -19.37 4.35 7.59
CA ALA A 258 -20.19 3.16 7.66
C ALA A 258 -19.31 1.91 7.88
N ARG A 259 -19.90 0.87 8.43
CA ARG A 259 -19.23 -0.39 8.74
C ARG A 259 -19.77 -1.53 7.87
N PHE A 260 -18.85 -2.37 7.41
CA PHE A 260 -19.16 -3.47 6.48
C PHE A 260 -18.43 -4.75 6.89
N PHE A 261 -18.90 -5.88 6.41
CA PHE A 261 -18.31 -7.20 6.67
C PHE A 261 -18.09 -7.46 8.16
N VAL A 262 -19.10 -7.15 8.96
CA VAL A 262 -19.06 -7.25 10.42
C VAL A 262 -18.73 -8.68 10.87
N GLY A 263 -17.68 -8.85 11.67
CA GLY A 263 -17.22 -10.14 12.14
C GLY A 263 -16.53 -11.01 11.08
N ARG A 264 -16.22 -10.46 9.89
CA ARG A 264 -15.60 -11.21 8.79
C ARG A 264 -14.09 -11.21 8.83
N PHE A 265 -13.44 -10.36 9.64
CA PHE A 265 -11.98 -10.26 9.78
C PHE A 265 -11.29 -10.09 8.42
N MET A 266 -11.66 -9.02 7.71
CA MET A 266 -11.08 -8.67 6.42
C MET A 266 -10.03 -7.57 6.61
N GLU A 267 -8.80 -7.87 6.20
CA GLU A 267 -7.65 -6.97 6.27
C GLU A 267 -7.20 -6.51 4.87
N ALA A 268 -6.23 -5.60 4.85
CA ALA A 268 -5.51 -5.19 3.65
C ALA A 268 -6.45 -4.75 2.51
N PRO A 269 -7.39 -3.83 2.75
CA PRO A 269 -8.34 -3.42 1.72
C PRO A 269 -7.64 -2.72 0.56
N ALA A 270 -7.94 -3.13 -0.67
CA ALA A 270 -7.54 -2.48 -1.90
C ALA A 270 -8.80 -2.19 -2.73
N LEU A 271 -9.22 -0.93 -2.75
CA LEU A 271 -10.44 -0.50 -3.41
C LEU A 271 -10.13 0.06 -4.80
N PHE A 272 -10.91 -0.33 -5.79
CA PHE A 272 -10.89 0.26 -7.14
C PHE A 272 -12.31 0.40 -7.70
N LYS A 273 -12.46 1.21 -8.75
CA LYS A 273 -13.73 1.47 -9.42
C LYS A 273 -13.67 1.08 -10.89
N HIS A 274 -14.72 0.45 -11.37
CA HIS A 274 -14.89 0.11 -12.78
C HIS A 274 -16.36 0.15 -13.16
N ASP A 275 -16.70 0.77 -14.29
CA ASP A 275 -18.07 0.89 -14.83
C ASP A 275 -19.11 1.34 -13.79
N GLY A 276 -18.73 2.30 -12.94
CA GLY A 276 -19.61 2.86 -11.91
C GLY A 276 -19.81 1.96 -10.70
N LYS A 277 -19.17 0.79 -10.64
CA LYS A 277 -19.16 -0.12 -9.48
C LYS A 277 -17.84 -0.02 -8.72
N TYR A 278 -17.91 -0.28 -7.45
CA TYR A 278 -16.76 -0.32 -6.53
C TYR A 278 -16.42 -1.77 -6.22
N TYR A 279 -15.14 -2.07 -6.20
CA TYR A 279 -14.61 -3.40 -5.95
C TYR A 279 -13.59 -3.34 -4.83
N LEU A 280 -13.56 -4.38 -4.01
CA LEU A 280 -12.56 -4.58 -2.96
C LEU A 280 -11.84 -5.91 -3.18
N ILE A 281 -10.52 -5.86 -3.06
CA ILE A 281 -9.67 -7.04 -2.85
C ILE A 281 -9.12 -6.93 -1.43
N MET A 282 -9.22 -8.02 -0.66
CA MET A 282 -8.86 -8.06 0.76
C MET A 282 -8.25 -9.43 1.09
N SER A 283 -7.73 -9.57 2.30
CA SER A 283 -7.29 -10.84 2.88
C SER A 283 -8.09 -11.20 4.13
N GLY A 284 -7.93 -12.42 4.62
CA GLY A 284 -8.29 -12.78 5.99
C GLY A 284 -7.25 -12.25 6.98
N CYS A 285 -7.55 -12.36 8.27
CA CYS A 285 -6.68 -11.96 9.38
C CYS A 285 -5.97 -13.19 9.95
N THR A 286 -4.75 -13.49 9.47
CA THR A 286 -3.94 -14.66 9.88
C THR A 286 -2.51 -14.31 10.26
N GLY A 287 -2.25 -13.04 10.60
CA GLY A 287 -0.91 -12.54 10.90
C GLY A 287 0.01 -12.66 9.68
N TRP A 288 1.20 -13.24 9.86
CA TRP A 288 2.17 -13.41 8.78
C TRP A 288 1.88 -14.58 7.83
N ALA A 289 0.93 -15.46 8.19
CA ALA A 289 0.58 -16.59 7.34
C ALA A 289 -0.31 -16.13 6.18
N PRO A 290 0.02 -16.45 4.92
CA PRO A 290 -0.82 -16.13 3.78
C PRO A 290 -2.14 -16.90 3.86
N ASN A 291 -3.20 -16.34 3.28
CA ASN A 291 -4.53 -16.91 3.28
C ASN A 291 -5.26 -16.63 1.97
N ALA A 292 -6.44 -17.22 1.81
CA ALA A 292 -7.29 -17.02 0.64
C ALA A 292 -7.72 -15.56 0.53
N GLY A 293 -7.60 -15.01 -0.68
CA GLY A 293 -8.07 -13.67 -1.00
C GLY A 293 -9.58 -13.58 -0.88
N ARG A 294 -10.05 -12.38 -0.58
CA ARG A 294 -11.47 -12.05 -0.49
C ARG A 294 -11.78 -10.90 -1.41
N SER A 295 -12.98 -10.89 -1.97
CA SER A 295 -13.42 -9.82 -2.84
C SER A 295 -14.87 -9.44 -2.58
N ALA A 296 -15.22 -8.23 -2.97
CA ALA A 296 -16.57 -7.72 -2.84
C ALA A 296 -16.87 -6.66 -3.90
N VAL A 297 -18.16 -6.45 -4.20
CA VAL A 297 -18.64 -5.45 -5.15
C VAL A 297 -19.79 -4.65 -4.56
N ALA A 298 -19.91 -3.39 -4.94
CA ALA A 298 -21.04 -2.53 -4.64
C ALA A 298 -21.33 -1.54 -5.76
N SER A 299 -22.58 -1.10 -5.89
CA SER A 299 -22.97 0.01 -6.80
C SER A 299 -22.77 1.40 -6.18
N SER A 300 -22.46 1.45 -4.88
CA SER A 300 -22.15 2.67 -4.14
C SER A 300 -21.05 2.38 -3.14
N ILE A 301 -20.15 3.32 -2.88
CA ILE A 301 -19.12 3.16 -1.86
C ILE A 301 -19.73 2.96 -0.46
N TRP A 302 -20.93 3.44 -0.25
CA TRP A 302 -21.74 3.25 0.96
C TRP A 302 -22.52 1.95 0.98
N GLY A 303 -22.25 1.03 0.03
CA GLY A 303 -22.94 -0.24 -0.09
C GLY A 303 -24.38 -0.16 -0.63
N PRO A 304 -25.14 -1.24 -0.48
CA PRO A 304 -24.72 -2.50 0.13
C PRO A 304 -23.58 -3.18 -0.65
N TRP A 305 -22.65 -3.76 0.08
CA TRP A 305 -21.59 -4.59 -0.46
C TRP A 305 -22.01 -6.05 -0.55
N THR A 306 -21.67 -6.70 -1.64
CA THR A 306 -21.85 -8.15 -1.84
C THR A 306 -20.49 -8.82 -1.85
N GLU A 307 -20.26 -9.78 -0.95
CA GLU A 307 -19.06 -10.61 -0.99
C GLU A 307 -19.09 -11.51 -2.23
N LEU A 308 -17.95 -11.67 -2.86
CA LEU A 308 -17.71 -12.49 -4.02
C LEU A 308 -16.78 -13.66 -3.66
N GLU A 309 -16.46 -14.47 -4.65
CA GLU A 309 -15.51 -15.58 -4.47
C GLU A 309 -14.07 -15.08 -4.29
N ASN A 310 -13.16 -16.02 -3.91
CA ASN A 310 -11.73 -15.79 -3.94
C ASN A 310 -11.31 -15.31 -5.34
N PRO A 311 -10.70 -14.11 -5.45
CA PRO A 311 -10.30 -13.58 -6.75
C PRO A 311 -9.10 -14.30 -7.37
N PHE A 312 -8.33 -15.02 -6.57
CA PHE A 312 -7.15 -15.77 -7.05
C PHE A 312 -7.59 -17.11 -7.62
N LYS A 313 -7.00 -17.50 -8.78
CA LYS A 313 -7.35 -18.74 -9.47
C LYS A 313 -6.09 -19.50 -9.87
N GLY A 314 -6.14 -20.83 -9.72
CA GLY A 314 -5.03 -21.74 -10.02
C GLY A 314 -4.31 -22.24 -8.77
N ASP A 315 -3.10 -22.78 -8.97
CA ASP A 315 -2.26 -23.27 -7.88
C ASP A 315 -1.90 -22.12 -6.92
N ASP A 316 -1.85 -22.40 -5.62
CA ASP A 316 -1.60 -21.42 -4.55
C ASP A 316 -2.65 -20.30 -4.41
N ALA A 317 -3.82 -20.40 -5.06
CA ALA A 317 -4.91 -19.43 -4.95
C ALA A 317 -5.41 -19.27 -3.48
N GLU A 318 -5.42 -20.35 -2.71
CA GLU A 318 -5.84 -20.36 -1.30
C GLU A 318 -4.85 -19.66 -0.36
N THR A 319 -3.70 -19.26 -0.86
CA THR A 319 -2.70 -18.44 -0.16
C THR A 319 -2.50 -17.09 -0.84
N SER A 320 -3.35 -16.72 -1.81
CA SER A 320 -3.18 -15.49 -2.61
C SER A 320 -1.77 -15.41 -3.24
N PHE A 321 -1.25 -16.54 -3.72
CA PHE A 321 0.13 -16.69 -4.22
C PHE A 321 1.19 -16.27 -3.19
N HIS A 322 0.95 -16.58 -1.91
CA HIS A 322 1.76 -16.20 -0.75
C HIS A 322 1.93 -14.69 -0.59
N SER A 323 0.88 -13.91 -0.90
CA SER A 323 0.90 -12.45 -0.80
C SER A 323 -0.33 -11.91 -0.06
N GLN A 324 -0.25 -10.65 0.32
CA GLN A 324 -1.37 -9.88 0.85
C GLN A 324 -1.56 -8.61 0.01
N SER A 325 -2.82 -8.27 -0.29
CA SER A 325 -3.15 -7.08 -1.09
C SER A 325 -2.63 -5.79 -0.46
N THR A 326 -2.22 -4.84 -1.30
CA THR A 326 -1.83 -3.50 -0.87
C THR A 326 -2.55 -2.42 -1.67
N TYR A 327 -2.73 -2.65 -2.97
CA TYR A 327 -3.33 -1.69 -3.88
C TYR A 327 -3.84 -2.39 -5.14
N VAL A 328 -4.76 -1.75 -5.86
CA VAL A 328 -5.13 -2.09 -7.24
C VAL A 328 -4.93 -0.85 -8.09
N LEU A 329 -4.05 -0.93 -9.08
CA LEU A 329 -3.74 0.17 -9.97
C LEU A 329 -4.53 0.03 -11.28
N PRO A 330 -5.42 0.98 -11.61
CA PRO A 330 -5.98 1.08 -12.97
C PRO A 330 -4.87 1.41 -13.97
N VAL A 331 -4.78 0.68 -15.07
CA VAL A 331 -3.78 0.95 -16.11
C VAL A 331 -4.23 2.12 -16.99
N PRO A 332 -3.51 3.25 -17.00
CA PRO A 332 -3.89 4.41 -17.80
C PRO A 332 -4.02 4.10 -19.29
N GLY A 333 -5.12 4.55 -19.88
CA GLY A 333 -5.43 4.28 -21.30
C GLY A 333 -5.93 2.87 -21.60
N LYS A 334 -6.11 2.04 -20.59
CA LYS A 334 -6.64 0.67 -20.71
C LYS A 334 -7.74 0.44 -19.66
N PRO A 335 -8.97 0.88 -19.91
CA PRO A 335 -10.03 0.99 -18.91
C PRO A 335 -10.40 -0.32 -18.23
N ASP A 336 -10.21 -1.46 -18.92
CA ASP A 336 -10.57 -2.80 -18.42
C ASP A 336 -9.37 -3.58 -17.88
N GLN A 337 -8.23 -2.92 -17.72
CA GLN A 337 -7.01 -3.55 -17.22
C GLN A 337 -6.59 -2.94 -15.89
N PHE A 338 -6.26 -3.82 -14.96
CA PHE A 338 -5.80 -3.46 -13.62
C PHE A 338 -4.56 -4.28 -13.28
N ILE A 339 -3.77 -3.73 -12.38
CA ILE A 339 -2.66 -4.43 -11.74
C ILE A 339 -3.03 -4.67 -10.29
N TYR A 340 -3.16 -5.93 -9.90
CA TYR A 340 -3.13 -6.31 -8.50
C TYR A 340 -1.73 -6.09 -7.96
N MET A 341 -1.62 -5.37 -6.86
CA MET A 341 -0.38 -5.18 -6.12
C MET A 341 -0.51 -5.90 -4.77
N GLY A 342 0.35 -6.85 -4.54
CA GLY A 342 0.45 -7.59 -3.28
C GLY A 342 1.89 -7.64 -2.79
N ASP A 343 2.06 -7.84 -1.50
CA ASP A 343 3.35 -8.00 -0.86
C ASP A 343 3.50 -9.42 -0.30
N ARG A 344 4.67 -10.00 -0.52
CA ARG A 344 5.13 -11.22 0.14
C ARG A 344 6.12 -10.83 1.22
N TRP A 345 5.72 -11.01 2.46
CA TRP A 345 6.51 -10.63 3.62
C TRP A 345 7.60 -11.64 3.94
N THR A 346 8.75 -11.16 4.41
CA THR A 346 9.82 -11.97 4.98
C THR A 346 10.05 -11.55 6.44
N PRO A 347 9.31 -12.12 7.41
CA PRO A 347 9.33 -11.66 8.81
C PRO A 347 10.71 -11.75 9.49
N ASP A 348 11.55 -12.69 9.06
CA ASP A 348 12.92 -12.87 9.59
C ASP A 348 13.93 -11.86 9.03
N ASN A 349 13.59 -11.18 7.94
CA ASN A 349 14.38 -10.09 7.37
C ASN A 349 13.46 -9.10 6.63
N ALA A 350 13.01 -8.07 7.33
CA ALA A 350 11.97 -7.16 6.85
C ALA A 350 12.31 -6.44 5.54
N ILE A 351 13.60 -6.25 5.23
CA ILE A 351 14.04 -5.61 3.97
C ILE A 351 13.90 -6.52 2.75
N ASP A 352 13.77 -7.84 2.94
CA ASP A 352 13.68 -8.84 1.87
C ASP A 352 12.24 -9.20 1.54
N GLY A 353 11.32 -8.26 1.58
CA GLY A 353 9.96 -8.44 1.05
C GLY A 353 9.96 -8.47 -0.48
N ARG A 354 8.96 -9.14 -1.05
CA ARG A 354 8.82 -9.27 -2.50
C ARG A 354 7.46 -8.74 -2.94
N TYR A 355 7.41 -8.27 -4.19
CA TYR A 355 6.21 -7.66 -4.76
C TYR A 355 5.56 -8.62 -5.74
N ILE A 356 4.28 -8.87 -5.51
CA ILE A 356 3.46 -9.73 -6.37
C ILE A 356 2.51 -8.84 -7.14
N TRP A 357 2.99 -8.34 -8.29
CA TRP A 357 2.18 -7.55 -9.20
C TRP A 357 1.69 -8.43 -10.32
N LEU A 358 0.38 -8.58 -10.43
CA LEU A 358 -0.27 -9.51 -11.35
C LEU A 358 -1.38 -8.81 -12.13
N PRO A 359 -1.68 -9.25 -13.36
CA PRO A 359 -2.83 -8.74 -14.08
C PRO A 359 -4.12 -9.13 -13.36
N LEU A 360 -5.00 -8.15 -13.20
CA LEU A 360 -6.35 -8.31 -12.69
C LEU A 360 -7.34 -7.92 -13.79
N HIS A 361 -8.34 -8.74 -14.02
CA HIS A 361 -9.47 -8.46 -14.91
C HIS A 361 -10.79 -8.84 -14.24
N LEU A 362 -11.89 -8.44 -14.83
CA LEU A 362 -13.23 -8.75 -14.34
C LEU A 362 -13.90 -9.77 -15.25
N GLU A 363 -14.47 -10.84 -14.69
CA GLU A 363 -15.37 -11.76 -15.36
C GLU A 363 -16.79 -11.50 -14.85
N GLY A 364 -17.55 -10.67 -15.55
CA GLY A 364 -18.74 -10.04 -15.01
C GLY A 364 -18.37 -9.13 -13.83
N ASP A 365 -18.92 -9.41 -12.66
CA ASP A 365 -18.57 -8.68 -11.44
C ASP A 365 -17.45 -9.36 -10.61
N GLN A 366 -16.95 -10.52 -11.02
CA GLN A 366 -15.93 -11.27 -10.30
C GLN A 366 -14.53 -10.80 -10.69
N PRO A 367 -13.71 -10.25 -9.77
CA PRO A 367 -12.30 -10.03 -10.01
C PRO A 367 -11.56 -11.37 -10.15
N VAL A 368 -10.67 -11.45 -11.13
CA VAL A 368 -9.87 -12.63 -11.42
C VAL A 368 -8.39 -12.25 -11.51
N ILE A 369 -7.58 -12.94 -10.72
CA ILE A 369 -6.14 -12.79 -10.65
C ILE A 369 -5.52 -14.18 -10.85
N THR A 370 -4.67 -14.33 -11.86
CA THR A 370 -3.96 -15.59 -12.14
C THR A 370 -2.46 -15.39 -12.07
N TRP A 371 -1.74 -16.40 -11.58
CA TRP A 371 -0.27 -16.35 -11.55
C TRP A 371 0.32 -16.23 -12.94
N LYS A 372 1.37 -15.43 -13.05
CA LYS A 372 2.22 -15.29 -14.22
C LYS A 372 3.68 -15.23 -13.76
N ASP A 373 4.54 -16.12 -14.30
CA ASP A 373 5.97 -16.08 -13.99
C ASP A 373 6.62 -14.79 -14.50
N SER A 374 6.12 -14.31 -15.63
CA SER A 374 6.44 -12.99 -16.19
C SER A 374 5.29 -12.48 -17.06
N TRP A 375 5.11 -11.16 -17.11
CA TRP A 375 4.07 -10.55 -17.94
C TRP A 375 4.33 -9.07 -18.20
N SER A 376 3.64 -8.52 -19.19
CA SER A 376 3.63 -7.07 -19.51
C SER A 376 2.21 -6.63 -19.89
N TYR A 377 1.94 -5.33 -19.83
CA TYR A 377 0.67 -4.72 -20.25
C TYR A 377 0.83 -3.87 -21.50
#